data_0c6e06992ff470f563cc7f2d4821da61
#
_entry.id   0c6e06992ff470f563cc7f2d4821da61
#
_cell.length_a   1.000
_cell.length_b   1.000
_cell.length_c   1.000
_cell.angle_alpha   90.00
_cell.angle_beta   90.00
_cell.angle_gamma   90.00
#
_symmetry.space_group_name_H-M   'P 1'
#
loop_
_entity.id
_entity.type
_entity.pdbx_description
1 polymer ?
#
loop_
_entity_poly.entity_id
_entity_poly.type
_entity_poly.pdbx_seq_one_letter_code
_entity_poly.pdbx_strand_id
1 'polypeptide(L)'
;NITATKTVADIRSIATGTATQYTSDDIIEAVVVSSDKGGNFYKKIYLTSLDGEIGFSLAINQTDLYLDYQPGRKVFIKLKDLYVQMSHSTLAIGALFNGNVGQIPLTTYRNHIERSCKTLPEVDLVNEMSLQDALNDANLGKLIKLKDVQFAAAAIGQNYYNPANVLGGETNHIITNNAAETTKLIFRTGSFAEYGSLPVSDKRGTITGILTKFNNDYQFVSRFTTDINLTEQRDGEVNPNPDPVDPTDPTDPTAPSEPGANAVALFAGNTFEDFPAFVASLNSFGLQAYATQGAAGTGFNGGRSLHINTTGLTLTGNPYVFTTLYTATIPANATKISFYVKGTSAGKSLSLNLYNQAGQHQPFNVGDLTVNKLITPSDRDVVNNQYAGTIDTNNQWVLVTLDISSLTNLSNNASQNYFALKIGGGTLYDLHLDNFVIE
;
A
#
# COMPACT_ATOMS: atom_id res chain seq x y z
N ASN A 1 -0.16 25.20 42.36
CA ASN A 1 -0.43 24.97 40.93
C ASN A 1 0.77 25.45 40.11
N ILE A 2 1.44 24.54 39.38
CA ILE A 2 2.51 24.92 38.44
C ILE A 2 1.84 25.45 37.18
N THR A 3 2.39 26.51 36.63
CA THR A 3 1.92 27.13 35.38
C THR A 3 3.12 27.32 34.46
N ALA A 4 2.97 26.98 33.16
CA ALA A 4 3.98 27.28 32.18
C ALA A 4 4.15 28.77 31.98
N THR A 5 5.41 29.23 31.86
CA THR A 5 5.78 30.64 31.65
C THR A 5 6.26 30.87 30.21
N LYS A 6 6.65 29.78 29.52
CA LYS A 6 7.13 29.76 28.14
C LYS A 6 6.48 28.60 27.38
N THR A 7 6.46 28.72 26.06
CA THR A 7 6.08 27.63 25.16
C THR A 7 7.29 26.83 24.69
N VAL A 8 7.07 25.61 24.18
CA VAL A 8 8.13 24.82 23.52
C VAL A 8 8.68 25.60 22.31
N ALA A 9 7.84 26.35 21.60
CA ALA A 9 8.25 27.18 20.46
C ALA A 9 9.23 28.27 20.87
N ASP A 10 9.00 28.91 22.04
CA ASP A 10 9.93 29.91 22.58
C ASP A 10 11.33 29.31 22.80
N ILE A 11 11.38 28.13 23.40
CA ILE A 11 12.64 27.44 23.68
C ILE A 11 13.33 26.97 22.38
N ARG A 12 12.58 26.42 21.44
CA ARG A 12 13.13 26.03 20.14
C ARG A 12 13.73 27.22 19.39
N SER A 13 13.10 28.38 19.46
CA SER A 13 13.54 29.59 18.75
C SER A 13 14.91 30.10 19.20
N ILE A 14 15.31 29.85 20.45
CA ILE A 14 16.60 30.27 21.02
C ILE A 14 17.66 29.14 20.98
N ALA A 15 17.27 27.91 20.79
CA ALA A 15 18.20 26.78 20.74
C ALA A 15 19.01 26.80 19.43
N THR A 16 20.29 26.50 19.54
CA THR A 16 21.25 26.42 18.43
C THR A 16 21.92 25.06 18.41
N GLY A 17 22.80 24.81 17.46
CA GLY A 17 23.63 23.59 17.42
C GLY A 17 24.60 23.44 18.59
N THR A 18 24.76 24.46 19.43
CA THR A 18 25.62 24.44 20.62
C THR A 18 24.74 24.29 21.87
N ALA A 19 25.12 23.33 22.75
CA ALA A 19 24.46 23.17 24.03
C ALA A 19 24.59 24.45 24.88
N THR A 20 23.48 25.09 25.21
CA THR A 20 23.45 26.37 25.93
C THR A 20 22.65 26.22 27.22
N GLN A 21 23.24 26.67 28.34
CA GLN A 21 22.55 26.59 29.62
C GLN A 21 21.37 27.57 29.66
N TYR A 22 20.22 27.09 30.13
CA TYR A 22 19.05 27.90 30.38
C TYR A 22 19.12 28.47 31.80
N THR A 23 19.13 29.77 31.94
CA THR A 23 19.41 30.45 33.20
C THR A 23 18.18 31.07 33.88
N SER A 24 17.10 31.29 33.11
CA SER A 24 15.85 31.87 33.64
C SER A 24 15.00 30.82 34.35
N ASP A 25 14.20 31.25 35.30
CA ASP A 25 13.31 30.39 36.07
C ASP A 25 11.98 30.15 35.28
N ASP A 26 12.10 29.60 34.08
CA ASP A 26 10.99 29.36 33.18
C ASP A 26 10.54 27.87 33.21
N ILE A 27 9.28 27.69 32.93
CA ILE A 27 8.60 26.38 32.90
C ILE A 27 7.90 26.23 31.57
N ILE A 28 8.10 25.10 30.91
CA ILE A 28 7.32 24.70 29.74
C ILE A 28 6.40 23.51 30.07
N GLU A 29 5.35 23.38 29.28
CA GLU A 29 4.36 22.33 29.40
C GLU A 29 4.40 21.46 28.10
N ALA A 30 4.37 20.14 28.27
CA ALA A 30 4.48 19.23 27.16
C ALA A 30 3.74 17.92 27.42
N VAL A 31 3.58 17.09 26.38
CA VAL A 31 2.94 15.77 26.46
C VAL A 31 3.92 14.69 26.00
N VAL A 32 4.06 13.63 26.77
CA VAL A 32 4.90 12.47 26.46
C VAL A 32 4.27 11.66 25.33
N VAL A 33 5.06 11.28 24.30
CA VAL A 33 4.60 10.49 23.15
C VAL A 33 5.35 9.18 22.97
N SER A 34 6.53 9.01 23.57
CA SER A 34 7.30 7.75 23.55
C SER A 34 7.11 6.93 24.83
N SER A 35 7.65 5.71 24.84
CA SER A 35 7.68 4.84 26.01
C SER A 35 8.89 3.93 25.94
N ASP A 36 9.57 3.75 27.08
CA ASP A 36 10.64 2.79 27.24
C ASP A 36 10.15 1.39 27.70
N LYS A 37 8.83 1.23 27.92
CA LYS A 37 8.22 -0.04 28.37
C LYS A 37 8.51 -1.18 27.39
N GLY A 38 8.42 -0.92 26.08
CA GLY A 38 8.70 -1.92 25.05
C GLY A 38 10.19 -2.13 24.77
N GLY A 39 11.08 -1.48 25.50
CA GLY A 39 12.53 -1.71 25.45
C GLY A 39 13.29 -1.07 24.30
N ASN A 40 12.62 -0.39 23.38
CA ASN A 40 13.29 0.23 22.22
C ASN A 40 13.72 1.69 22.44
N PHE A 41 13.39 2.25 23.58
CA PHE A 41 13.87 3.56 24.05
C PHE A 41 14.68 3.37 25.33
N TYR A 42 15.75 4.14 25.46
CA TYR A 42 16.63 4.00 26.61
C TYR A 42 17.06 5.36 27.15
N LYS A 43 16.69 5.65 28.41
CA LYS A 43 17.08 6.86 29.14
C LYS A 43 16.75 8.17 28.41
N LYS A 44 15.69 8.14 27.62
CA LYS A 44 15.21 9.28 26.84
C LYS A 44 13.70 9.17 26.64
N ILE A 45 13.00 10.28 26.76
CA ILE A 45 11.60 10.41 26.36
C ILE A 45 11.47 11.44 25.25
N TYR A 46 10.50 11.20 24.36
CA TYR A 46 10.07 12.17 23.36
C TYR A 46 8.74 12.76 23.79
N LEU A 47 8.62 14.06 23.57
CA LEU A 47 7.47 14.85 23.95
C LEU A 47 7.08 15.77 22.80
N THR A 48 5.83 16.23 22.81
CA THR A 48 5.37 17.30 21.92
C THR A 48 4.87 18.49 22.74
N SER A 49 4.92 19.66 22.11
CA SER A 49 4.15 20.83 22.59
C SER A 49 2.66 20.47 22.70
N LEU A 50 1.89 21.22 23.48
CA LEU A 50 0.46 20.92 23.70
C LEU A 50 -0.39 20.97 22.43
N ASP A 51 0.01 21.82 21.47
CA ASP A 51 -0.62 21.90 20.14
C ASP A 51 -0.18 20.79 19.18
N GLY A 52 0.78 19.94 19.61
CA GLY A 52 1.32 18.85 18.79
C GLY A 52 2.27 19.28 17.67
N GLU A 53 2.59 20.58 17.56
CA GLU A 53 3.36 21.11 16.43
C GLU A 53 4.86 20.88 16.54
N ILE A 54 5.41 20.78 17.75
CA ILE A 54 6.85 20.65 17.97
C ILE A 54 7.15 19.41 18.79
N GLY A 55 7.89 18.47 18.20
CA GLY A 55 8.48 17.33 18.89
C GLY A 55 9.87 17.66 19.42
N PHE A 56 10.22 17.13 20.59
CA PHE A 56 11.54 17.28 21.19
C PHE A 56 11.90 16.10 22.09
N SER A 57 13.14 16.01 22.51
CA SER A 57 13.64 14.97 23.39
C SER A 57 14.11 15.50 24.73
N LEU A 58 13.95 14.68 25.76
CA LEU A 58 14.43 14.91 27.12
C LEU A 58 15.18 13.65 27.58
N ALA A 59 16.48 13.77 27.79
CA ALA A 59 17.32 12.65 28.22
C ALA A 59 17.42 12.62 29.75
N ILE A 60 17.22 11.44 30.35
CA ILE A 60 17.17 11.23 31.79
C ILE A 60 17.95 9.96 32.14
N ASN A 61 18.87 10.02 33.07
CA ASN A 61 19.65 8.87 33.52
C ASN A 61 18.83 7.95 34.45
N GLN A 62 17.69 7.44 33.93
CA GLN A 62 16.79 6.52 34.60
C GLN A 62 16.18 5.59 33.58
N THR A 63 15.96 4.33 33.99
CA THR A 63 15.17 3.33 33.25
C THR A 63 13.75 3.27 33.80
N ASP A 64 12.86 2.57 33.09
CA ASP A 64 11.45 2.42 33.48
C ASP A 64 10.72 3.76 33.64
N LEU A 65 11.08 4.72 32.77
CA LEU A 65 10.49 6.05 32.78
C LEU A 65 8.99 6.01 32.51
N TYR A 66 8.49 4.98 31.83
CA TYR A 66 7.07 4.78 31.54
C TYR A 66 6.20 4.67 32.80
N LEU A 67 6.76 4.30 33.94
CA LEU A 67 6.02 4.23 35.21
C LEU A 67 5.52 5.59 35.66
N ASP A 68 6.30 6.63 35.43
CA ASP A 68 5.97 8.03 35.76
C ASP A 68 5.53 8.83 34.54
N TYR A 69 6.08 8.56 33.36
CA TYR A 69 5.95 9.34 32.13
C TYR A 69 5.44 8.49 30.96
N GLN A 70 4.26 7.88 31.14
CA GLN A 70 3.61 7.11 30.08
C GLN A 70 3.13 8.01 28.93
N PRO A 71 2.96 7.48 27.72
CA PRO A 71 2.37 8.22 26.60
C PRO A 71 1.04 8.88 26.98
N GLY A 72 0.88 10.13 26.56
CA GLY A 72 -0.26 10.96 26.95
C GLY A 72 -0.08 11.75 28.24
N ARG A 73 0.93 11.43 29.05
CA ARG A 73 1.18 12.14 30.30
C ARG A 73 1.59 13.59 30.01
N LYS A 74 0.84 14.55 30.52
CA LYS A 74 1.21 15.95 30.54
C LYS A 74 2.25 16.20 31.64
N VAL A 75 3.30 16.93 31.31
CA VAL A 75 4.41 17.25 32.21
C VAL A 75 4.75 18.73 32.16
N PHE A 76 5.29 19.23 33.28
CA PHE A 76 5.91 20.55 33.40
C PHE A 76 7.42 20.37 33.50
N ILE A 77 8.17 21.09 32.71
CA ILE A 77 9.64 21.04 32.70
C ILE A 77 10.18 22.40 33.18
N LYS A 78 10.85 22.36 34.30
CA LYS A 78 11.56 23.53 34.90
C LYS A 78 12.94 23.61 34.25
N LEU A 79 13.16 24.65 33.45
CA LEU A 79 14.28 24.73 32.53
C LEU A 79 15.58 25.26 33.18
N LYS A 80 15.48 25.99 34.26
CA LYS A 80 16.64 26.57 34.93
C LYS A 80 17.71 25.52 35.23
N ASP A 81 18.94 25.79 34.86
CA ASP A 81 20.13 24.95 34.99
C ASP A 81 20.17 23.74 34.05
N LEU A 82 19.13 23.51 33.23
CA LEU A 82 19.19 22.57 32.10
C LEU A 82 19.87 23.23 30.89
N TYR A 83 20.21 22.41 29.92
CA TYR A 83 20.80 22.81 28.64
C TYR A 83 19.83 22.51 27.51
N VAL A 84 19.80 23.39 26.50
CA VAL A 84 19.01 23.26 25.28
C VAL A 84 19.94 23.26 24.08
N GLN A 85 19.62 22.44 23.08
CA GLN A 85 20.43 22.31 21.86
C GLN A 85 19.53 21.84 20.71
N MET A 86 19.79 22.32 19.51
CA MET A 86 19.28 21.66 18.29
C MET A 86 20.27 20.55 17.90
N SER A 87 19.88 19.32 18.07
CA SER A 87 20.68 18.14 17.75
C SER A 87 20.02 17.35 16.64
N HIS A 88 20.71 17.16 15.50
CA HIS A 88 20.16 16.52 14.32
C HIS A 88 18.75 17.03 13.96
N SER A 89 18.61 18.34 13.90
CA SER A 89 17.37 19.08 13.60
C SER A 89 16.23 18.92 14.63
N THR A 90 16.49 18.33 15.78
CA THR A 90 15.50 18.12 16.85
C THR A 90 15.93 18.89 18.11
N LEU A 91 14.99 19.62 18.74
CA LEU A 91 15.25 20.22 20.05
C LEU A 91 15.52 19.13 21.08
N ALA A 92 16.65 19.24 21.77
CA ALA A 92 17.04 18.38 22.88
C ALA A 92 17.20 19.19 24.15
N ILE A 93 16.66 18.70 25.26
CA ILE A 93 16.77 19.29 26.60
C ILE A 93 17.38 18.24 27.52
N GLY A 94 18.30 18.64 28.39
CA GLY A 94 18.96 17.75 29.34
C GLY A 94 20.05 18.43 30.13
N ALA A 95 21.03 17.67 30.62
CA ALA A 95 22.23 18.17 31.29
C ALA A 95 23.40 18.23 30.29
N LEU A 96 24.43 19.02 30.63
CA LEU A 96 25.63 19.08 29.82
C LEU A 96 26.44 17.78 29.96
N PHE A 97 26.82 17.18 28.84
CA PHE A 97 27.70 16.02 28.77
C PHE A 97 28.62 16.11 27.53
N ASN A 98 29.92 16.16 27.76
CA ASN A 98 30.93 16.27 26.69
C ASN A 98 30.62 17.37 25.65
N GLY A 99 30.19 18.53 26.11
CA GLY A 99 29.87 19.69 25.25
C GLY A 99 28.53 19.64 24.54
N ASN A 100 27.72 18.61 24.75
CA ASN A 100 26.40 18.44 24.17
C ASN A 100 25.35 18.20 25.26
N VAL A 101 24.07 18.28 24.88
CA VAL A 101 22.97 17.89 25.75
C VAL A 101 22.98 16.37 25.93
N GLY A 102 23.03 15.96 27.20
CA GLY A 102 22.99 14.58 27.66
C GLY A 102 21.96 14.35 28.75
N GLN A 103 22.07 13.23 29.45
CA GLN A 103 21.09 12.78 30.44
C GLN A 103 21.10 13.65 31.69
N ILE A 104 19.93 14.07 32.17
CA ILE A 104 19.75 14.66 33.48
C ILE A 104 20.06 13.60 34.54
N PRO A 105 20.91 13.88 35.56
CA PRO A 105 21.26 12.90 36.57
C PRO A 105 20.04 12.33 37.31
N LEU A 106 20.12 11.05 37.67
CA LEU A 106 19.11 10.34 38.44
C LEU A 106 18.69 11.08 39.72
N THR A 107 19.66 11.74 40.37
CA THR A 107 19.45 12.44 41.64
C THR A 107 18.70 13.78 41.51
N THR A 108 18.64 14.36 40.32
CA THR A 108 18.11 15.70 40.11
C THR A 108 16.94 15.81 39.14
N TYR A 109 16.70 14.79 38.29
CA TYR A 109 15.68 14.92 37.22
C TYR A 109 14.28 15.22 37.76
N ARG A 110 13.92 14.73 38.98
CA ARG A 110 12.62 14.99 39.60
C ARG A 110 12.46 16.44 40.06
N ASN A 111 13.55 17.18 40.17
CA ASN A 111 13.49 18.62 40.44
C ASN A 111 13.09 19.41 39.21
N HIS A 112 13.33 18.85 38.02
CA HIS A 112 13.07 19.50 36.74
C HIS A 112 11.79 19.05 36.07
N ILE A 113 11.35 17.80 36.30
CA ILE A 113 10.20 17.25 35.57
C ILE A 113 9.10 16.89 36.55
N GLU A 114 7.99 17.61 36.45
CA GLU A 114 6.82 17.40 37.28
C GLU A 114 5.67 16.91 36.45
N ARG A 115 5.09 15.73 36.78
CA ARG A 115 3.96 15.18 36.08
C ARG A 115 2.64 15.78 36.53
N SER A 116 1.78 16.09 35.60
CA SER A 116 0.38 16.45 35.86
C SER A 116 -0.45 15.20 36.12
N CYS A 117 -1.58 15.34 36.77
CA CYS A 117 -2.59 14.28 36.86
C CYS A 117 -3.32 14.04 35.52
N LYS A 118 -3.15 14.95 34.54
CA LYS A 118 -3.82 14.85 33.23
C LYS A 118 -3.06 13.95 32.28
N THR A 119 -3.81 13.10 31.59
CA THR A 119 -3.35 12.30 30.47
C THR A 119 -4.24 12.58 29.27
N LEU A 120 -3.66 12.64 28.08
CA LEU A 120 -4.37 12.71 26.81
C LEU A 120 -4.47 11.31 26.22
N PRO A 121 -5.59 10.95 25.56
CA PRO A 121 -5.69 9.71 24.84
C PRO A 121 -4.73 9.70 23.64
N GLU A 122 -4.22 8.53 23.28
CA GLU A 122 -3.23 8.41 22.19
C GLU A 122 -3.77 8.89 20.84
N VAL A 123 -5.06 8.74 20.62
CA VAL A 123 -5.71 9.21 19.37
C VAL A 123 -5.54 10.72 19.15
N ASP A 124 -5.39 11.50 20.23
CA ASP A 124 -5.16 12.94 20.14
C ASP A 124 -3.69 13.31 19.93
N LEU A 125 -2.78 12.32 20.03
CA LEU A 125 -1.33 12.52 19.95
C LEU A 125 -0.75 12.03 18.61
N VAL A 126 -1.38 11.05 17.98
CA VAL A 126 -0.88 10.38 16.79
C VAL A 126 -1.18 11.20 15.55
N ASN A 127 -0.16 11.41 14.73
CA ASN A 127 -0.28 12.06 13.42
C ASN A 127 -0.27 10.97 12.33
N GLU A 128 -1.40 10.74 11.69
CA GLU A 128 -1.52 9.77 10.62
C GLU A 128 -1.18 10.41 9.28
N MET A 129 -0.25 9.82 8.52
CA MET A 129 0.22 10.35 7.24
C MET A 129 0.89 9.30 6.36
N SER A 130 1.11 9.65 5.10
CA SER A 130 1.90 8.83 4.17
C SER A 130 3.37 8.83 4.55
N LEU A 131 4.12 7.82 4.06
CA LEU A 131 5.58 7.80 4.23
C LEU A 131 6.25 9.03 3.62
N GLN A 132 5.79 9.48 2.45
CA GLN A 132 6.34 10.65 1.78
C GLN A 132 6.15 11.94 2.59
N ASP A 133 4.97 12.14 3.18
CA ASP A 133 4.67 13.32 4.00
C ASP A 133 5.42 13.29 5.33
N ALA A 134 5.70 12.11 5.85
CA ALA A 134 6.43 11.94 7.11
C ALA A 134 7.88 12.44 7.04
N LEU A 135 8.54 12.33 5.89
CA LEU A 135 9.95 12.69 5.70
C LEU A 135 10.15 14.21 5.65
N ASN A 136 9.87 14.86 6.76
CA ASN A 136 9.98 16.31 6.93
C ASN A 136 10.47 16.63 8.35
N ASP A 137 11.38 17.57 8.48
CA ASP A 137 11.94 17.98 9.78
C ASP A 137 10.87 18.51 10.76
N ALA A 138 9.75 19.02 10.24
CA ALA A 138 8.61 19.44 11.07
C ALA A 138 7.94 18.28 11.84
N ASN A 139 8.20 17.04 11.43
CA ASN A 139 7.64 15.82 12.05
C ASN A 139 8.59 15.18 13.08
N LEU A 140 9.80 15.68 13.23
CA LEU A 140 10.79 15.13 14.15
C LEU A 140 10.31 15.16 15.61
N GLY A 141 10.52 14.08 16.32
CA GLY A 141 10.13 13.92 17.73
C GLY A 141 8.64 13.65 17.96
N LYS A 142 7.82 13.63 16.92
CA LYS A 142 6.37 13.39 17.01
C LYS A 142 6.03 11.90 16.91
N LEU A 143 4.88 11.54 17.44
CA LEU A 143 4.26 10.23 17.25
C LEU A 143 3.54 10.20 15.91
N ILE A 144 3.99 9.35 15.01
CA ILE A 144 3.47 9.24 13.65
C ILE A 144 2.95 7.84 13.41
N LYS A 145 1.80 7.73 12.75
CA LYS A 145 1.28 6.50 12.20
C LYS A 145 1.41 6.56 10.66
N LEU A 146 2.37 5.81 10.16
CA LEU A 146 2.59 5.67 8.72
C LEU A 146 1.50 4.78 8.13
N LYS A 147 0.89 5.22 7.03
CA LYS A 147 -0.10 4.45 6.28
C LYS A 147 0.51 3.81 5.04
N ASP A 148 -0.08 2.71 4.62
CA ASP A 148 0.24 2.03 3.36
C ASP A 148 1.73 1.73 3.21
N VAL A 149 2.34 1.21 4.27
CA VAL A 149 3.76 0.88 4.33
C VAL A 149 4.02 -0.61 4.48
N GLN A 150 5.20 -1.01 4.09
CA GLN A 150 5.73 -2.37 4.21
C GLN A 150 7.24 -2.30 4.44
N PHE A 151 7.85 -3.39 4.88
CA PHE A 151 9.31 -3.47 4.92
C PHE A 151 9.87 -3.78 3.53
N ALA A 152 11.07 -3.26 3.22
CA ALA A 152 11.79 -3.57 1.99
C ALA A 152 12.04 -5.09 1.87
N ALA A 153 12.16 -5.58 0.64
CA ALA A 153 12.35 -7.01 0.37
C ALA A 153 13.55 -7.61 1.13
N ALA A 154 14.63 -6.85 1.29
CA ALA A 154 15.83 -7.28 2.00
C ALA A 154 15.63 -7.56 3.50
N ALA A 155 14.57 -7.02 4.11
CA ALA A 155 14.26 -7.25 5.52
C ALA A 155 13.51 -8.56 5.76
N ILE A 156 12.82 -9.08 4.75
CA ILE A 156 11.98 -10.27 4.86
C ILE A 156 12.85 -11.51 5.12
N GLY A 157 12.42 -12.32 6.09
CA GLY A 157 13.19 -13.48 6.54
C GLY A 157 14.24 -13.17 7.61
N GLN A 158 14.39 -11.90 8.01
CA GLN A 158 15.20 -11.49 9.16
C GLN A 158 14.30 -11.22 10.37
N ASN A 159 14.89 -11.14 11.55
CA ASN A 159 14.23 -10.61 12.75
C ASN A 159 14.35 -9.08 12.79
N TYR A 160 13.45 -8.42 13.52
CA TYR A 160 13.53 -6.96 13.69
C TYR A 160 14.87 -6.51 14.26
N TYR A 161 15.37 -7.21 15.29
CA TYR A 161 16.76 -7.11 15.72
C TYR A 161 17.55 -8.31 15.21
N ASN A 162 18.56 -8.07 14.42
CA ASN A 162 19.43 -9.11 13.89
C ASN A 162 20.88 -8.80 14.28
N PRO A 163 21.51 -9.58 15.18
CA PRO A 163 22.89 -9.32 15.64
C PRO A 163 23.93 -9.38 14.51
N ALA A 164 23.62 -9.99 13.37
CA ALA A 164 24.48 -9.97 12.18
C ALA A 164 24.33 -8.69 11.35
N ASN A 165 23.34 -7.84 11.64
CA ASN A 165 23.04 -6.59 10.94
C ASN A 165 22.90 -5.44 11.95
N VAL A 166 23.98 -5.11 12.65
CA VAL A 166 23.98 -4.07 13.69
C VAL A 166 24.84 -2.89 13.26
N LEU A 167 24.24 -1.69 13.34
CA LEU A 167 24.92 -0.42 13.14
C LEU A 167 24.61 0.50 14.33
N GLY A 168 25.64 0.91 15.05
CA GLY A 168 25.48 1.74 16.25
C GLY A 168 24.68 1.07 17.38
N GLY A 169 24.79 -0.27 17.51
CA GLY A 169 24.10 -1.06 18.54
C GLY A 169 22.69 -1.49 18.20
N GLU A 170 22.15 -1.13 17.05
CA GLU A 170 20.78 -1.40 16.63
C GLU A 170 20.74 -1.94 15.19
N THR A 171 19.68 -2.67 14.87
CA THR A 171 19.42 -3.13 13.50
C THR A 171 18.62 -2.09 12.71
N ASN A 172 19.06 -1.82 11.47
CA ASN A 172 18.35 -0.99 10.52
C ASN A 172 17.66 -1.86 9.47
N HIS A 173 16.35 -1.78 9.43
CA HIS A 173 15.55 -2.24 8.29
C HIS A 173 14.98 -1.03 7.55
N ILE A 174 14.50 -1.23 6.33
CA ILE A 174 13.89 -0.16 5.54
C ILE A 174 12.38 -0.35 5.50
N ILE A 175 11.64 0.70 5.88
CA ILE A 175 10.21 0.86 5.56
C ILE A 175 10.11 1.50 4.18
N THR A 176 9.20 1.02 3.36
CA THR A 176 8.91 1.56 2.03
C THR A 176 7.40 1.64 1.77
N ASN A 177 7.03 2.40 0.75
CA ASN A 177 5.64 2.61 0.35
C ASN A 177 5.17 1.67 -0.78
N ASN A 178 6.09 0.99 -1.46
CA ASN A 178 5.77 0.10 -2.59
C ASN A 178 6.88 -0.91 -2.86
N ALA A 179 6.61 -1.87 -3.74
CA ALA A 179 7.56 -2.91 -4.15
C ALA A 179 8.82 -2.37 -4.84
N ALA A 180 8.71 -1.22 -5.52
CA ALA A 180 9.86 -0.58 -6.18
C ALA A 180 10.75 0.20 -5.19
N GLU A 181 10.35 0.27 -3.92
CA GLU A 181 11.07 0.95 -2.84
C GLU A 181 11.43 2.40 -3.19
N THR A 182 10.49 3.14 -3.78
CA THR A 182 10.71 4.52 -4.25
C THR A 182 10.92 5.52 -3.13
N THR A 183 10.26 5.32 -2.00
CA THR A 183 10.44 6.11 -0.77
C THR A 183 10.91 5.20 0.35
N LYS A 184 11.96 5.60 1.06
CA LYS A 184 12.61 4.77 2.08
C LYS A 184 12.76 5.50 3.40
N LEU A 185 12.56 4.79 4.50
CA LEU A 185 12.78 5.27 5.86
C LEU A 185 13.46 4.17 6.68
N ILE A 186 14.52 4.52 7.40
CA ILE A 186 15.22 3.59 8.29
C ILE A 186 14.35 3.29 9.50
N PHE A 187 14.06 2.01 9.73
CA PHE A 187 13.42 1.50 10.93
C PHE A 187 14.46 0.90 11.86
N ARG A 188 14.61 1.48 13.05
CA ARG A 188 15.65 1.07 14.01
C ARG A 188 15.09 0.24 15.14
N THR A 189 15.74 -0.88 15.42
CA THR A 189 15.37 -1.78 16.51
C THR A 189 16.59 -2.10 17.37
N GLY A 190 16.49 -1.80 18.65
CA GLY A 190 17.49 -2.17 19.66
C GLY A 190 17.33 -3.63 20.12
N SER A 191 18.38 -4.17 20.71
CA SER A 191 18.39 -5.57 21.22
C SER A 191 17.40 -5.83 22.34
N PHE A 192 16.91 -4.80 23.03
CA PHE A 192 15.96 -4.91 24.12
C PHE A 192 14.51 -4.65 23.71
N ALA A 193 14.26 -4.33 22.42
CA ALA A 193 12.91 -4.15 21.93
C ALA A 193 12.09 -5.43 22.09
N GLU A 194 10.88 -5.35 22.66
CA GLU A 194 10.01 -6.50 22.92
C GLU A 194 9.69 -7.29 21.66
N TYR A 195 9.65 -6.63 20.49
CA TYR A 195 9.45 -7.25 19.19
C TYR A 195 10.75 -7.63 18.47
N GLY A 196 11.92 -7.36 19.07
CA GLY A 196 13.22 -7.52 18.41
C GLY A 196 13.48 -8.93 17.88
N SER A 197 13.09 -9.96 18.62
CA SER A 197 13.26 -11.36 18.23
C SER A 197 12.19 -11.89 17.27
N LEU A 198 11.15 -11.10 16.98
CA LEU A 198 10.11 -11.51 16.05
C LEU A 198 10.60 -11.38 14.61
N PRO A 199 10.11 -12.22 13.68
CA PRO A 199 10.39 -12.07 12.27
C PRO A 199 9.77 -10.75 11.75
N VAL A 200 10.50 -10.07 10.85
CA VAL A 200 9.99 -8.90 10.15
C VAL A 200 8.76 -9.32 9.35
N SER A 201 7.68 -8.58 9.48
CA SER A 201 6.44 -8.87 8.78
C SER A 201 6.62 -8.74 7.27
N ASP A 202 6.12 -9.73 6.54
CA ASP A 202 6.02 -9.74 5.08
C ASP A 202 4.73 -9.09 4.56
N LYS A 203 3.99 -8.43 5.43
CA LYS A 203 2.70 -7.79 5.12
C LYS A 203 2.84 -6.28 4.98
N ARG A 204 1.77 -5.65 4.54
CA ARG A 204 1.56 -4.20 4.39
C ARG A 204 0.55 -3.70 5.43
N GLY A 205 0.55 -2.42 5.71
CA GLY A 205 -0.42 -1.80 6.61
C GLY A 205 0.10 -0.54 7.25
N THR A 206 0.00 -0.43 8.58
CA THR A 206 0.42 0.76 9.34
C THR A 206 1.54 0.45 10.30
N ILE A 207 2.44 1.42 10.50
CA ILE A 207 3.48 1.38 11.53
C ILE A 207 3.46 2.69 12.31
N THR A 208 3.33 2.62 13.62
CA THR A 208 3.37 3.77 14.53
C THR A 208 4.75 3.87 15.18
N GLY A 209 5.25 5.06 15.38
CA GLY A 209 6.54 5.29 16.03
C GLY A 209 6.91 6.75 16.13
N ILE A 210 8.11 7.01 16.62
CA ILE A 210 8.68 8.34 16.71
C ILE A 210 9.63 8.55 15.52
N LEU A 211 9.45 9.65 14.79
CA LEU A 211 10.38 10.06 13.75
C LEU A 211 11.58 10.77 14.40
N THR A 212 12.76 10.27 14.09
CA THR A 212 14.03 10.84 14.54
C THR A 212 14.94 11.12 13.36
N LYS A 213 16.08 11.78 13.57
CA LYS A 213 17.07 12.05 12.55
C LYS A 213 18.46 11.89 13.11
N PHE A 214 19.35 11.29 12.32
CA PHE A 214 20.77 11.26 12.60
C PHE A 214 21.54 11.72 11.37
N ASN A 215 22.26 12.81 11.50
CA ASN A 215 22.85 13.54 10.36
C ASN A 215 21.75 13.89 9.33
N ASN A 216 21.82 13.33 8.13
CA ASN A 216 20.83 13.56 7.07
C ASN A 216 19.80 12.45 6.96
N ASP A 217 19.90 11.40 7.76
CA ASP A 217 19.06 10.21 7.65
C ASP A 217 17.87 10.28 8.62
N TYR A 218 16.66 10.22 8.10
CA TYR A 218 15.47 10.00 8.90
C TYR A 218 15.45 8.57 9.41
N GLN A 219 15.04 8.41 10.66
CA GLN A 219 14.92 7.13 11.35
C GLN A 219 13.57 7.05 12.05
N PHE A 220 13.02 5.85 12.14
CA PHE A 220 11.73 5.59 12.75
C PHE A 220 11.87 4.53 13.86
N VAL A 221 11.33 4.83 15.02
CA VAL A 221 11.47 3.99 16.22
C VAL A 221 10.10 3.68 16.79
N SER A 222 9.64 2.44 16.67
CA SER A 222 8.39 1.98 17.26
C SER A 222 8.56 1.65 18.73
N ARG A 223 7.52 1.88 19.52
CA ARG A 223 7.52 1.72 20.99
C ARG A 223 7.19 0.29 21.40
N PHE A 224 6.20 -0.32 20.73
CA PHE A 224 5.57 -1.57 21.10
C PHE A 224 5.38 -2.50 19.91
N THR A 225 5.18 -3.80 20.19
CA THR A 225 4.76 -4.75 19.16
C THR A 225 3.46 -4.31 18.47
N THR A 226 2.53 -3.74 19.23
CA THR A 226 1.24 -3.24 18.72
C THR A 226 1.34 -2.00 17.83
N ASP A 227 2.49 -1.34 17.81
CA ASP A 227 2.76 -0.24 16.89
C ASP A 227 2.95 -0.74 15.44
N ILE A 228 3.24 -2.02 15.25
CA ILE A 228 3.45 -2.66 13.95
C ILE A 228 2.16 -3.42 13.59
N ASN A 229 1.33 -2.84 12.73
CA ASN A 229 0.07 -3.43 12.32
C ASN A 229 0.06 -3.63 10.80
N LEU A 230 0.77 -4.66 10.35
CA LEU A 230 0.91 -5.05 8.96
C LEU A 230 0.09 -6.33 8.74
N THR A 231 -1.11 -6.19 8.21
CA THR A 231 -2.09 -7.29 8.06
C THR A 231 -2.55 -7.47 6.61
N GLU A 232 -2.28 -6.50 5.75
CA GLU A 232 -2.71 -6.48 4.36
C GLU A 232 -1.68 -7.17 3.45
N GLN A 233 -2.10 -7.53 2.26
CA GLN A 233 -1.19 -8.09 1.26
C GLN A 233 -0.08 -7.09 0.92
N ARG A 234 1.15 -7.58 0.89
CA ARG A 234 2.32 -6.81 0.48
C ARG A 234 2.20 -6.36 -0.98
N ASP A 235 2.58 -5.13 -1.27
CA ASP A 235 2.73 -4.67 -2.64
C ASP A 235 3.86 -5.43 -3.34
N GLY A 236 3.60 -5.91 -4.57
CA GLY A 236 4.53 -6.72 -5.35
C GLY A 236 4.51 -8.22 -5.02
N GLU A 237 3.71 -8.68 -4.07
CA GLU A 237 3.46 -10.10 -3.87
C GLU A 237 2.28 -10.57 -4.72
N VAL A 238 2.51 -11.62 -5.47
CA VAL A 238 1.42 -12.43 -6.04
C VAL A 238 0.87 -13.26 -4.88
N ASN A 239 -0.33 -12.95 -4.43
CA ASN A 239 -0.98 -13.74 -3.38
C ASN A 239 -1.27 -15.15 -3.90
N PRO A 240 -0.59 -16.20 -3.38
CA PRO A 240 -0.83 -17.58 -3.83
C PRO A 240 -2.22 -18.09 -3.42
N ASN A 241 -2.93 -17.34 -2.56
CA ASN A 241 -4.30 -17.68 -2.14
C ASN A 241 -5.02 -16.38 -1.77
N PRO A 242 -5.54 -15.63 -2.77
CA PRO A 242 -6.31 -14.43 -2.47
C PRO A 242 -7.47 -14.82 -1.55
N ASP A 243 -7.57 -14.13 -0.40
CA ASP A 243 -8.77 -14.22 0.43
C ASP A 243 -9.99 -13.92 -0.46
N PRO A 244 -11.13 -14.56 -0.22
CA PRO A 244 -12.36 -14.20 -0.93
C PRO A 244 -12.54 -12.69 -0.80
N VAL A 245 -12.55 -11.99 -1.92
CA VAL A 245 -12.71 -10.54 -1.96
C VAL A 245 -14.02 -10.23 -1.22
N ASP A 246 -13.95 -9.43 -0.15
CA ASP A 246 -15.16 -8.92 0.48
C ASP A 246 -15.83 -7.97 -0.53
N PRO A 247 -16.99 -8.34 -1.09
CA PRO A 247 -17.66 -7.53 -2.09
C PRO A 247 -18.21 -6.21 -1.56
N THR A 248 -17.89 -5.85 -0.32
CA THR A 248 -18.45 -4.66 0.38
C THR A 248 -17.43 -3.57 0.70
N ASP A 249 -16.15 -3.66 0.22
CA ASP A 249 -15.20 -2.55 0.40
C ASP A 249 -15.30 -1.53 -0.76
N PRO A 250 -15.90 -0.36 -0.54
CA PRO A 250 -16.08 0.65 -1.59
C PRO A 250 -14.88 1.60 -1.74
N THR A 251 -13.69 1.31 -1.19
CA THR A 251 -12.64 2.32 -0.98
C THR A 251 -11.43 2.23 -1.91
N ASP A 252 -11.36 1.28 -2.87
CA ASP A 252 -10.34 1.30 -3.92
C ASP A 252 -10.91 1.80 -5.25
N PRO A 253 -10.62 3.04 -5.66
CA PRO A 253 -11.11 3.59 -6.93
C PRO A 253 -10.43 2.98 -8.17
N THR A 254 -9.48 2.06 -8.01
CA THR A 254 -8.70 1.44 -9.11
C THR A 254 -8.99 -0.06 -9.27
N ALA A 255 -9.63 -0.72 -8.31
CA ALA A 255 -10.08 -2.10 -8.49
C ALA A 255 -11.34 -2.13 -9.36
N PRO A 256 -11.41 -3.00 -10.39
CA PRO A 256 -12.64 -3.15 -11.16
C PRO A 256 -13.74 -3.67 -10.24
N SER A 257 -14.82 -2.92 -10.15
CA SER A 257 -16.03 -3.35 -9.43
C SER A 257 -16.72 -4.48 -10.20
N GLU A 258 -17.32 -5.42 -9.47
CA GLU A 258 -18.21 -6.41 -10.07
C GLU A 258 -19.23 -5.73 -10.99
N PRO A 259 -19.66 -6.41 -12.09
CA PRO A 259 -20.67 -5.86 -12.97
C PRO A 259 -21.93 -5.44 -12.20
N GLY A 260 -22.44 -4.26 -12.50
CA GLY A 260 -23.61 -3.72 -11.85
C GLY A 260 -24.89 -4.51 -12.16
N ALA A 261 -25.94 -4.25 -11.40
CA ALA A 261 -27.25 -4.90 -11.59
C ALA A 261 -27.88 -4.58 -12.98
N ASN A 262 -27.38 -3.56 -13.68
CA ASN A 262 -27.83 -3.15 -15.00
C ASN A 262 -26.96 -3.72 -16.14
N ALA A 263 -25.93 -4.50 -15.83
CA ALA A 263 -25.10 -5.13 -16.85
C ALA A 263 -25.92 -6.13 -17.67
N VAL A 264 -25.76 -6.08 -18.98
CA VAL A 264 -26.43 -6.97 -19.92
C VAL A 264 -25.43 -7.85 -20.65
N ALA A 265 -25.89 -8.96 -21.23
CA ALA A 265 -25.04 -9.83 -22.04
C ALA A 265 -24.40 -9.05 -23.20
N LEU A 266 -23.07 -9.16 -23.36
CA LEU A 266 -22.34 -8.54 -24.47
C LEU A 266 -22.72 -9.18 -25.81
N PHE A 267 -23.03 -10.46 -25.81
CA PHE A 267 -23.49 -11.26 -26.95
C PHE A 267 -24.38 -12.41 -26.44
N ALA A 268 -25.18 -13.00 -27.33
CA ALA A 268 -25.98 -14.17 -26.97
C ALA A 268 -25.09 -15.34 -26.53
N GLY A 269 -25.51 -16.08 -25.52
CA GLY A 269 -24.73 -17.18 -24.96
C GLY A 269 -23.43 -16.75 -24.23
N ASN A 270 -23.38 -15.54 -23.72
CA ASN A 270 -22.23 -14.93 -23.03
C ASN A 270 -21.73 -15.67 -21.80
N THR A 271 -22.52 -16.57 -21.23
CA THR A 271 -22.15 -17.48 -20.12
C THR A 271 -21.81 -18.90 -20.61
N PHE A 272 -21.82 -19.13 -21.91
CA PHE A 272 -21.51 -20.43 -22.56
C PHE A 272 -22.38 -21.62 -22.13
N GLU A 273 -23.46 -21.39 -21.39
CA GLU A 273 -24.46 -22.39 -21.08
C GLU A 273 -25.24 -22.75 -22.35
N ASP A 274 -25.68 -21.74 -23.10
CA ASP A 274 -26.27 -21.92 -24.46
C ASP A 274 -25.18 -21.66 -25.49
N PHE A 275 -24.36 -22.68 -25.70
CA PHE A 275 -23.22 -22.62 -26.65
C PHE A 275 -23.66 -22.44 -28.11
N PRO A 276 -24.78 -23.07 -28.58
CA PRO A 276 -25.34 -22.78 -29.92
C PRO A 276 -25.71 -21.31 -30.11
N ALA A 277 -26.29 -20.65 -29.09
CA ALA A 277 -26.60 -19.22 -29.16
C ALA A 277 -25.32 -18.38 -29.26
N PHE A 278 -24.26 -18.74 -28.52
CA PHE A 278 -22.95 -18.09 -28.62
C PHE A 278 -22.39 -18.22 -30.04
N VAL A 279 -22.34 -19.41 -30.61
CA VAL A 279 -21.84 -19.63 -31.96
C VAL A 279 -22.65 -18.87 -33.00
N ALA A 280 -23.97 -18.77 -32.83
CA ALA A 280 -24.84 -17.96 -33.69
C ALA A 280 -24.64 -16.47 -33.59
N SER A 281 -24.02 -15.95 -32.50
CA SER A 281 -23.69 -14.55 -32.32
C SER A 281 -22.40 -14.10 -33.06
N LEU A 282 -21.64 -15.04 -33.60
CA LEU A 282 -20.35 -14.81 -34.22
C LEU A 282 -20.51 -14.31 -35.66
N ASN A 283 -19.45 -13.64 -36.16
CA ASN A 283 -19.37 -13.32 -37.58
C ASN A 283 -19.09 -14.54 -38.44
N SER A 284 -19.02 -14.38 -39.76
CA SER A 284 -18.85 -15.47 -40.73
C SER A 284 -17.59 -16.32 -40.58
N PHE A 285 -16.57 -15.83 -39.83
CA PHE A 285 -15.34 -16.59 -39.54
C PHE A 285 -15.52 -17.62 -38.43
N GLY A 286 -16.58 -17.51 -37.65
CA GLY A 286 -16.94 -18.47 -36.60
C GLY A 286 -15.97 -18.56 -35.44
N LEU A 287 -15.85 -19.76 -34.87
CA LEU A 287 -15.05 -20.06 -33.69
C LEU A 287 -13.86 -20.96 -34.08
N GLN A 288 -12.69 -20.64 -33.52
CA GLN A 288 -11.49 -21.49 -33.68
C GLN A 288 -11.67 -22.84 -33.00
N ALA A 289 -11.11 -23.90 -33.63
CA ALA A 289 -11.28 -25.28 -33.17
C ALA A 289 -10.71 -25.55 -31.76
N TYR A 290 -9.75 -24.77 -31.31
CA TYR A 290 -9.16 -24.89 -29.98
C TYR A 290 -9.95 -24.17 -28.89
N ALA A 291 -11.05 -23.51 -29.25
CA ALA A 291 -11.98 -22.87 -28.33
C ALA A 291 -13.29 -23.68 -28.31
N THR A 292 -13.59 -24.29 -27.21
CA THR A 292 -14.72 -25.23 -27.06
C THR A 292 -15.55 -24.90 -25.82
N GLN A 293 -16.76 -25.47 -25.78
CA GLN A 293 -17.54 -25.39 -24.54
C GLN A 293 -16.88 -26.22 -23.44
N GLY A 294 -16.58 -25.63 -22.31
CA GLY A 294 -16.09 -26.31 -21.13
C GLY A 294 -17.14 -27.26 -20.53
N ALA A 295 -16.68 -28.26 -19.80
CA ALA A 295 -17.58 -29.19 -19.10
C ALA A 295 -18.40 -28.45 -18.01
N ALA A 296 -19.50 -29.04 -17.60
CA ALA A 296 -20.26 -28.53 -16.45
C ALA A 296 -19.37 -28.47 -15.20
N GLY A 297 -19.43 -27.37 -14.47
CA GLY A 297 -18.58 -27.10 -13.30
C GLY A 297 -17.28 -26.34 -13.63
N THR A 298 -16.96 -26.09 -14.92
CA THR A 298 -15.75 -25.34 -15.31
C THR A 298 -15.97 -23.84 -15.43
N GLY A 299 -17.22 -23.37 -15.41
CA GLY A 299 -17.58 -21.96 -15.51
C GLY A 299 -17.52 -21.21 -14.18
N PHE A 300 -17.59 -19.90 -14.27
CA PHE A 300 -17.80 -19.02 -13.14
C PHE A 300 -19.17 -19.37 -12.52
N ASN A 301 -19.25 -19.42 -11.20
CA ASN A 301 -20.46 -19.89 -10.49
C ASN A 301 -20.87 -21.36 -10.76
N GLY A 302 -19.97 -22.20 -11.22
CA GLY A 302 -20.20 -23.65 -11.35
C GLY A 302 -20.92 -24.08 -12.62
N GLY A 303 -21.15 -23.17 -13.58
CA GLY A 303 -21.70 -23.45 -14.90
C GLY A 303 -20.66 -23.99 -15.89
N ARG A 304 -20.82 -23.60 -17.15
CA ARG A 304 -19.87 -23.89 -18.26
C ARG A 304 -19.07 -22.65 -18.60
N SER A 305 -18.02 -22.81 -19.37
CA SER A 305 -17.13 -21.73 -19.80
C SER A 305 -16.78 -21.88 -21.28
N LEU A 306 -16.14 -20.87 -21.86
CA LEU A 306 -15.35 -21.02 -23.07
C LEU A 306 -13.96 -21.52 -22.67
N HIS A 307 -13.58 -22.72 -23.12
CA HIS A 307 -12.26 -23.29 -22.87
C HIS A 307 -11.37 -23.09 -24.08
N ILE A 308 -10.32 -22.29 -23.94
CA ILE A 308 -9.27 -22.11 -24.94
C ILE A 308 -8.09 -22.97 -24.53
N ASN A 309 -7.85 -24.05 -25.31
CA ASN A 309 -6.74 -24.95 -25.04
C ASN A 309 -5.93 -25.15 -26.33
N THR A 310 -4.71 -24.63 -26.34
CA THR A 310 -3.78 -24.72 -27.47
C THR A 310 -2.66 -25.75 -27.25
N THR A 311 -2.77 -26.62 -26.24
CA THR A 311 -1.79 -27.64 -25.92
C THR A 311 -1.57 -28.54 -27.10
N GLY A 312 -0.30 -28.72 -27.52
CA GLY A 312 0.07 -29.56 -28.66
C GLY A 312 -0.15 -28.90 -30.02
N LEU A 313 -0.62 -27.65 -30.08
CA LEU A 313 -0.77 -26.90 -31.31
C LEU A 313 0.39 -25.93 -31.51
N THR A 314 0.79 -25.76 -32.77
CA THR A 314 1.72 -24.67 -33.18
C THR A 314 0.91 -23.63 -33.94
N LEU A 315 0.57 -22.55 -33.26
CA LEU A 315 -0.17 -21.43 -33.86
C LEU A 315 0.78 -20.49 -34.59
N THR A 316 0.43 -20.14 -35.82
CA THR A 316 1.15 -19.16 -36.63
C THR A 316 0.34 -17.84 -36.64
N GLY A 317 1.04 -16.71 -36.58
CA GLY A 317 0.40 -15.41 -36.49
C GLY A 317 -0.30 -15.17 -35.14
N ASN A 318 -1.22 -14.21 -35.10
CA ASN A 318 -1.98 -13.84 -33.91
C ASN A 318 -3.48 -13.97 -34.22
N PRO A 319 -4.06 -15.16 -34.06
CA PRO A 319 -5.40 -15.44 -34.55
C PRO A 319 -6.50 -14.79 -33.73
N TYR A 320 -7.59 -14.45 -34.40
CA TYR A 320 -8.87 -14.17 -33.75
C TYR A 320 -9.43 -15.50 -33.23
N VAL A 321 -9.77 -15.56 -31.95
CA VAL A 321 -10.47 -16.73 -31.36
C VAL A 321 -11.92 -16.70 -31.81
N PHE A 322 -12.57 -15.54 -31.65
CA PHE A 322 -13.92 -15.27 -32.16
C PHE A 322 -14.12 -13.75 -32.31
N THR A 323 -15.12 -13.41 -33.13
CA THR A 323 -15.63 -12.02 -33.26
C THR A 323 -17.15 -12.07 -33.23
N THR A 324 -17.75 -11.30 -32.32
CA THR A 324 -19.20 -11.20 -32.20
C THR A 324 -19.75 -10.02 -33.02
N LEU A 325 -21.00 -10.15 -33.47
CA LEU A 325 -21.73 -9.07 -34.11
C LEU A 325 -22.40 -8.18 -33.05
N TYR A 326 -22.70 -6.93 -33.43
CA TYR A 326 -23.51 -6.03 -32.61
C TYR A 326 -24.90 -6.65 -32.35
N THR A 327 -25.43 -6.41 -31.17
CA THR A 327 -26.81 -6.74 -30.78
C THR A 327 -27.51 -5.52 -30.19
N ALA A 328 -28.79 -5.35 -30.49
CA ALA A 328 -29.59 -4.22 -30.03
C ALA A 328 -29.80 -4.17 -28.50
N THR A 329 -29.42 -5.20 -27.77
CA THR A 329 -29.45 -5.22 -26.30
C THR A 329 -28.29 -4.42 -25.68
N ILE A 330 -27.27 -4.07 -26.46
CA ILE A 330 -26.12 -3.29 -25.99
C ILE A 330 -26.56 -1.85 -25.69
N PRO A 331 -26.34 -1.31 -24.49
CA PRO A 331 -26.66 0.07 -24.16
C PRO A 331 -25.87 1.05 -25.02
N ALA A 332 -26.55 2.09 -25.52
CA ALA A 332 -25.92 3.10 -26.40
C ALA A 332 -24.82 3.94 -25.68
N ASN A 333 -24.89 4.03 -24.37
CA ASN A 333 -23.98 4.81 -23.52
C ASN A 333 -23.18 3.89 -22.57
N ALA A 334 -22.89 2.68 -22.97
CA ALA A 334 -22.08 1.75 -22.20
C ALA A 334 -20.69 2.32 -21.89
N THR A 335 -20.20 2.07 -20.69
CA THR A 335 -18.91 2.58 -20.20
C THR A 335 -17.92 1.48 -19.86
N LYS A 336 -18.40 0.22 -19.70
CA LYS A 336 -17.55 -0.91 -19.32
C LYS A 336 -17.99 -2.19 -20.01
N ILE A 337 -17.00 -3.03 -20.35
CA ILE A 337 -17.18 -4.45 -20.69
C ILE A 337 -16.40 -5.26 -19.66
N SER A 338 -17.01 -6.30 -19.10
CA SER A 338 -16.38 -7.17 -18.12
C SER A 338 -16.55 -8.65 -18.46
N PHE A 339 -15.58 -9.47 -18.11
CA PHE A 339 -15.60 -10.93 -18.23
C PHE A 339 -14.61 -11.56 -17.24
N TYR A 340 -14.82 -12.83 -16.95
CA TYR A 340 -13.95 -13.58 -16.05
C TYR A 340 -12.97 -14.45 -16.83
N VAL A 341 -11.75 -14.58 -16.29
CA VAL A 341 -10.68 -15.42 -16.84
C VAL A 341 -10.12 -16.31 -15.73
N LYS A 342 -9.85 -17.58 -16.04
CA LYS A 342 -9.17 -18.53 -15.16
C LYS A 342 -8.25 -19.41 -15.98
N GLY A 343 -7.01 -19.60 -15.50
CA GLY A 343 -6.04 -20.50 -16.12
C GLY A 343 -4.69 -19.84 -16.38
N THR A 344 -3.98 -20.34 -17.37
CA THR A 344 -2.60 -19.97 -17.67
C THR A 344 -2.35 -19.71 -19.16
N SER A 345 -1.36 -18.86 -19.44
CA SER A 345 -0.73 -18.76 -20.76
C SER A 345 0.79 -18.69 -20.60
N ALA A 346 1.52 -19.37 -21.47
CA ALA A 346 2.98 -19.43 -21.40
C ALA A 346 3.63 -18.37 -22.32
N GLY A 347 3.92 -17.19 -21.75
CA GLY A 347 4.71 -16.14 -22.40
C GLY A 347 3.96 -15.17 -23.31
N LYS A 348 2.63 -15.31 -23.43
CA LYS A 348 1.78 -14.34 -24.14
C LYS A 348 0.41 -14.21 -23.48
N SER A 349 -0.17 -13.01 -23.58
CA SER A 349 -1.45 -12.64 -23.00
C SER A 349 -2.57 -12.56 -24.06
N LEU A 350 -3.69 -11.97 -23.67
CA LEU A 350 -4.85 -11.74 -24.52
C LEU A 350 -4.83 -10.31 -25.08
N SER A 351 -5.49 -10.13 -26.21
CA SER A 351 -5.80 -8.83 -26.76
C SER A 351 -7.25 -8.83 -27.28
N LEU A 352 -7.94 -7.72 -27.09
CA LEU A 352 -9.35 -7.57 -27.41
C LEU A 352 -9.52 -6.40 -28.38
N ASN A 353 -10.50 -6.50 -29.28
CA ASN A 353 -10.87 -5.42 -30.17
C ASN A 353 -12.33 -5.02 -29.97
N LEU A 354 -12.59 -3.72 -29.92
CA LEU A 354 -13.92 -3.15 -29.97
C LEU A 354 -14.07 -2.36 -31.26
N TYR A 355 -15.17 -2.54 -32.00
CA TYR A 355 -15.33 -2.00 -33.34
C TYR A 355 -16.22 -0.75 -33.34
N ASN A 356 -15.89 0.21 -34.20
CA ASN A 356 -16.70 1.39 -34.46
C ASN A 356 -17.58 1.22 -35.72
N GLN A 357 -18.45 2.20 -35.98
CA GLN A 357 -19.37 2.20 -37.14
C GLN A 357 -18.66 2.19 -38.49
N ALA A 358 -17.40 2.67 -38.56
CA ALA A 358 -16.56 2.63 -39.75
C ALA A 358 -15.84 1.27 -39.93
N GLY A 359 -16.08 0.30 -39.05
CA GLY A 359 -15.43 -1.02 -39.08
C GLY A 359 -13.97 -1.00 -38.60
N GLN A 360 -13.51 0.09 -38.03
CA GLN A 360 -12.19 0.16 -37.40
C GLN A 360 -12.26 -0.40 -35.98
N HIS A 361 -11.19 -1.02 -35.55
CA HIS A 361 -11.11 -1.56 -34.18
C HIS A 361 -10.23 -0.71 -33.25
N GLN A 362 -10.60 -0.70 -31.99
CA GLN A 362 -9.81 -0.19 -30.88
C GLN A 362 -9.25 -1.37 -30.08
N PRO A 363 -7.92 -1.54 -30.01
CA PRO A 363 -7.33 -2.63 -29.23
C PRO A 363 -7.29 -2.33 -27.73
N PHE A 364 -7.42 -3.41 -26.95
CA PHE A 364 -7.18 -3.46 -25.51
C PHE A 364 -6.18 -4.60 -25.24
N ASN A 365 -5.00 -4.26 -24.76
CA ASN A 365 -3.94 -5.24 -24.49
C ASN A 365 -3.96 -5.60 -23.00
N VAL A 366 -4.22 -6.85 -22.68
CA VAL A 366 -4.41 -7.30 -21.29
C VAL A 366 -3.12 -7.27 -20.51
N GLY A 367 -1.98 -7.63 -21.13
CA GLY A 367 -0.71 -7.70 -20.43
C GLY A 367 -0.68 -8.83 -19.39
N ASP A 368 0.12 -8.68 -18.35
CA ASP A 368 0.14 -9.62 -17.23
C ASP A 368 -1.22 -9.64 -16.52
N LEU A 369 -1.73 -10.85 -16.25
CA LEU A 369 -3.01 -11.07 -15.60
C LEU A 369 -2.89 -12.12 -14.50
N THR A 370 -2.94 -11.66 -13.25
CA THR A 370 -2.86 -12.52 -12.06
C THR A 370 -4.02 -12.24 -11.09
N VAL A 371 -4.57 -11.04 -11.13
CA VAL A 371 -5.68 -10.56 -10.28
C VAL A 371 -6.64 -9.72 -11.11
N ASN A 372 -7.76 -9.31 -10.55
CA ASN A 372 -8.72 -8.42 -11.21
C ASN A 372 -8.02 -7.20 -11.81
N LYS A 373 -8.36 -6.86 -13.05
CA LYS A 373 -7.65 -5.82 -13.79
C LYS A 373 -8.58 -4.94 -14.60
N LEU A 374 -8.40 -3.63 -14.48
CA LEU A 374 -8.99 -2.62 -15.35
C LEU A 374 -8.06 -2.33 -16.53
N ILE A 375 -8.57 -2.38 -17.75
CA ILE A 375 -7.82 -2.18 -18.99
C ILE A 375 -8.38 -0.96 -19.71
N THR A 376 -7.51 -0.03 -20.04
CA THR A 376 -7.84 1.15 -20.84
C THR A 376 -7.53 0.91 -22.32
N PRO A 377 -8.13 1.70 -23.26
CA PRO A 377 -7.82 1.58 -24.68
C PRO A 377 -6.33 1.78 -24.96
N SER A 378 -5.76 0.91 -25.80
CA SER A 378 -4.39 1.06 -26.29
C SER A 378 -4.31 2.12 -27.37
N ASP A 379 -3.16 2.80 -27.49
CA ASP A 379 -2.93 3.78 -28.57
C ASP A 379 -2.93 3.05 -29.93
N ARG A 380 -3.87 3.40 -30.79
CA ARG A 380 -4.02 2.78 -32.12
C ARG A 380 -2.88 3.13 -33.08
N ASP A 381 -2.27 4.27 -32.93
CA ASP A 381 -1.24 4.76 -33.84
C ASP A 381 0.14 4.18 -33.53
N VAL A 382 0.36 3.87 -32.23
CA VAL A 382 1.63 3.36 -31.71
C VAL A 382 1.58 1.86 -31.41
N VAL A 383 0.43 1.38 -30.89
CA VAL A 383 0.28 0.03 -30.37
C VAL A 383 -0.97 -0.64 -30.94
N ASN A 384 -0.75 -1.59 -31.84
CA ASN A 384 -1.81 -2.50 -32.28
C ASN A 384 -2.05 -3.62 -31.22
N ASN A 385 -2.79 -4.66 -31.60
CA ASN A 385 -2.91 -5.84 -30.75
C ASN A 385 -1.53 -6.32 -30.30
N GLN A 386 -1.26 -6.28 -29.00
CA GLN A 386 -0.04 -6.77 -28.38
C GLN A 386 -0.36 -7.87 -27.39
N TYR A 387 0.54 -8.84 -27.33
CA TYR A 387 0.37 -10.05 -26.51
C TYR A 387 1.49 -10.18 -25.48
N ALA A 388 2.23 -9.11 -25.25
CA ALA A 388 3.25 -9.10 -24.20
C ALA A 388 2.61 -9.32 -22.82
N GLY A 389 3.21 -10.19 -22.02
CA GLY A 389 2.73 -10.55 -20.71
C GLY A 389 2.39 -12.02 -20.56
N THR A 390 2.07 -12.43 -19.34
CA THR A 390 1.74 -13.79 -18.97
C THR A 390 0.43 -13.80 -18.18
N ILE A 391 -0.42 -14.78 -18.45
CA ILE A 391 -1.61 -15.04 -17.65
C ILE A 391 -1.30 -16.22 -16.72
N ASP A 392 -1.45 -15.97 -15.43
CA ASP A 392 -1.46 -17.01 -14.39
C ASP A 392 -2.40 -16.58 -13.27
N THR A 393 -3.61 -17.08 -13.30
CA THR A 393 -4.63 -16.76 -12.31
C THR A 393 -4.57 -17.66 -11.08
N ASN A 394 -3.54 -18.48 -10.95
CA ASN A 394 -3.43 -19.48 -9.89
C ASN A 394 -4.70 -20.34 -9.74
N ASN A 395 -5.31 -20.69 -10.85
CA ASN A 395 -6.56 -21.45 -10.93
C ASN A 395 -7.77 -20.76 -10.22
N GLN A 396 -7.73 -19.44 -10.07
CA GLN A 396 -8.82 -18.62 -9.55
C GLN A 396 -9.49 -17.86 -10.71
N TRP A 397 -10.75 -17.48 -10.52
CA TRP A 397 -11.42 -16.59 -11.43
C TRP A 397 -10.99 -15.13 -11.16
N VAL A 398 -10.53 -14.44 -12.19
CA VAL A 398 -10.19 -13.01 -12.12
C VAL A 398 -11.08 -12.23 -13.07
N LEU A 399 -11.51 -11.05 -12.63
CA LEU A 399 -12.34 -10.16 -13.42
C LEU A 399 -11.47 -9.24 -14.27
N VAL A 400 -11.72 -9.25 -15.58
CA VAL A 400 -11.17 -8.29 -16.54
C VAL A 400 -12.25 -7.28 -16.88
N THR A 401 -11.96 -5.99 -16.71
CA THR A 401 -12.86 -4.90 -17.07
C THR A 401 -12.18 -3.99 -18.09
N LEU A 402 -12.86 -3.73 -19.20
CA LEU A 402 -12.41 -2.77 -20.20
C LEU A 402 -13.14 -1.44 -19.97
N ASP A 403 -12.38 -0.37 -19.77
CA ASP A 403 -12.93 0.99 -19.76
C ASP A 403 -13.17 1.45 -21.18
N ILE A 404 -14.43 1.53 -21.58
CA ILE A 404 -14.84 1.99 -22.91
C ILE A 404 -15.47 3.38 -22.89
N SER A 405 -15.44 4.08 -21.76
CA SER A 405 -16.11 5.37 -21.54
C SER A 405 -15.61 6.48 -22.47
N SER A 406 -14.36 6.39 -22.92
CA SER A 406 -13.76 7.37 -23.86
C SER A 406 -14.06 7.09 -25.33
N LEU A 407 -14.66 5.92 -25.66
CA LEU A 407 -14.91 5.52 -27.03
C LEU A 407 -16.22 6.09 -27.54
N THR A 408 -16.21 6.53 -28.79
CA THR A 408 -17.36 7.09 -29.46
C THR A 408 -17.65 6.34 -30.77
N ASN A 409 -18.87 6.46 -31.25
CA ASN A 409 -19.29 5.86 -32.54
C ASN A 409 -19.07 4.35 -32.61
N LEU A 410 -19.25 3.62 -31.50
CA LEU A 410 -19.21 2.15 -31.50
C LEU A 410 -20.24 1.59 -32.48
N SER A 411 -19.96 0.40 -32.99
CA SER A 411 -20.86 -0.31 -33.91
C SER A 411 -22.30 -0.35 -33.35
N ASN A 412 -23.26 -0.10 -34.23
CA ASN A 412 -24.69 -0.02 -33.91
C ASN A 412 -25.60 -0.74 -34.93
N ASN A 413 -25.03 -1.62 -35.73
CA ASN A 413 -25.71 -2.36 -36.76
C ASN A 413 -25.45 -3.88 -36.59
N ALA A 414 -26.51 -4.68 -36.59
CA ALA A 414 -26.45 -6.12 -36.39
C ALA A 414 -25.60 -6.91 -37.41
N SER A 415 -25.25 -6.29 -38.54
CA SER A 415 -24.34 -6.91 -39.54
C SER A 415 -22.88 -6.53 -39.33
N GLN A 416 -22.59 -5.68 -38.35
CA GLN A 416 -21.22 -5.22 -38.06
C GLN A 416 -20.62 -5.97 -36.90
N ASN A 417 -19.28 -6.16 -36.98
CA ASN A 417 -18.50 -6.65 -35.84
C ASN A 417 -18.62 -5.67 -34.66
N TYR A 418 -18.64 -6.20 -33.45
CA TYR A 418 -18.67 -5.41 -32.22
C TYR A 418 -17.48 -5.68 -31.33
N PHE A 419 -17.21 -6.93 -31.02
CA PHE A 419 -16.17 -7.35 -30.07
C PHE A 419 -15.39 -8.55 -30.61
N ALA A 420 -14.08 -8.57 -30.39
CA ALA A 420 -13.24 -9.70 -30.75
C ALA A 420 -12.25 -10.07 -29.66
N LEU A 421 -12.03 -11.36 -29.48
CA LEU A 421 -10.97 -11.93 -28.64
C LEU A 421 -9.86 -12.47 -29.53
N LYS A 422 -8.61 -12.12 -29.21
CA LYS A 422 -7.42 -12.56 -29.92
C LYS A 422 -6.38 -13.15 -28.97
N ILE A 423 -5.63 -14.13 -29.46
CA ILE A 423 -4.47 -14.71 -28.77
C ILE A 423 -3.20 -14.55 -29.60
N GLY A 424 -2.05 -14.63 -28.94
CA GLY A 424 -0.75 -14.63 -29.61
C GLY A 424 -0.38 -16.04 -30.15
N GLY A 425 0.32 -16.06 -31.27
CA GLY A 425 0.85 -17.32 -31.84
C GLY A 425 2.08 -17.84 -31.11
N GLY A 426 2.39 -19.11 -31.27
CA GLY A 426 3.59 -19.78 -30.75
C GLY A 426 3.58 -20.02 -29.24
N THR A 427 2.44 -19.89 -28.56
CA THR A 427 2.32 -19.96 -27.09
C THR A 427 1.24 -20.98 -26.70
N LEU A 428 1.42 -21.58 -25.51
CA LEU A 428 0.41 -22.46 -24.93
C LEU A 428 -0.58 -21.63 -24.10
N TYR A 429 -1.87 -21.77 -24.42
CA TYR A 429 -2.98 -21.25 -23.64
C TYR A 429 -3.79 -22.40 -23.06
N ASP A 430 -4.13 -22.33 -21.79
CA ASP A 430 -5.14 -23.17 -21.14
C ASP A 430 -5.99 -22.26 -20.25
N LEU A 431 -7.04 -21.68 -20.84
CA LEU A 431 -7.86 -20.64 -20.25
C LEU A 431 -9.33 -21.01 -20.29
N HIS A 432 -10.03 -20.72 -19.21
CA HIS A 432 -11.48 -20.65 -19.15
C HIS A 432 -11.91 -19.18 -19.10
N LEU A 433 -12.85 -18.81 -19.96
CA LEU A 433 -13.46 -17.48 -19.98
C LEU A 433 -14.96 -17.62 -19.78
N ASP A 434 -15.58 -16.64 -19.10
CA ASP A 434 -17.00 -16.69 -18.79
C ASP A 434 -17.62 -15.32 -18.56
N ASN A 435 -18.95 -15.25 -18.63
CA ASN A 435 -19.80 -14.15 -18.24
C ASN A 435 -19.41 -12.78 -18.84
N PHE A 436 -19.40 -12.70 -20.18
CA PHE A 436 -19.14 -11.46 -20.89
C PHE A 436 -20.34 -10.53 -20.81
N VAL A 437 -20.19 -9.39 -20.14
CA VAL A 437 -21.28 -8.40 -19.93
C VAL A 437 -20.81 -6.99 -20.30
N ILE A 438 -21.78 -6.12 -20.54
CA ILE A 438 -21.58 -4.69 -20.85
C ILE A 438 -22.56 -3.82 -20.07
N GLU A 439 -22.11 -2.70 -19.54
CA GLU A 439 -22.89 -1.72 -18.78
C GLU A 439 -22.50 -0.25 -19.08
#